data_48d8b5ef087ca9543418d78cd1ff7b62
#
_entry.id   48d8b5ef087ca9543418d78cd1ff7b62
#
_cell.length_a   1.000
_cell.length_b   1.000
_cell.length_c   1.000
_cell.angle_alpha   90.00
_cell.angle_beta   90.00
_cell.angle_gamma   90.00
#
_symmetry.space_group_name_H-M   'P 1'
#
loop_
_entity.id
_entity.type
_entity.pdbx_description
1 polymer ?
#
loop_
_entity_poly.entity_id
_entity_poly.type
_entity_poly.pdbx_seq_one_letter_code
_entity_poly.pdbx_strand_id
1 'polypeptide(L)'
;MAKWGIDISSWQKGIDLATAKREGIEFAILRAGYSTTKDNQFETFYSQCKSLGIPVGAYLYSYATTVEQAKAEARALLEILKGKQFEYPIVLDMEDKRQKALSKESNDAMIKAFGEIIENAGYWFSVYTNVDFYKNYCNGKTLNAKYDWWMARWSSKAYTGYNCGMTQFGGETNYIKSNKVAGRVVDQDYAYYDYPSLMKQHGLNGYSKNSSTQPVLKSIDEIANEVIADKWGTKDTTPTRKERLEKAGYNYQAVQDRVNEILGVNKKETQYTYYTVVKGDCLWNIAIKFYGNGNQYTVIKKLNNLTSNNIYAGQKLRVK
;
A
#
# COMPACT_ATOMS: atom_id res chain seq x y z
N MET A 1 1.94 -6.25 11.26
CA MET A 1 3.09 -6.71 10.42
C MET A 1 2.59 -6.88 9.00
N ALA A 2 3.43 -6.61 7.99
CA ALA A 2 3.05 -6.86 6.60
C ALA A 2 2.82 -8.37 6.38
N LYS A 3 1.80 -8.71 5.59
CA LYS A 3 1.48 -10.07 5.18
C LYS A 3 2.26 -10.42 3.93
N TRP A 4 2.83 -11.63 3.87
CA TRP A 4 3.54 -12.12 2.70
C TRP A 4 2.62 -12.96 1.81
N GLY A 5 2.61 -12.68 0.52
CA GLY A 5 1.77 -13.35 -0.46
C GLY A 5 2.45 -13.55 -1.80
N ILE A 6 1.67 -14.06 -2.73
CA ILE A 6 2.09 -14.29 -4.12
C ILE A 6 0.99 -13.81 -5.06
N ASP A 7 1.36 -13.44 -6.28
CA ASP A 7 0.40 -13.35 -7.36
C ASP A 7 0.68 -14.42 -8.43
N ILE A 8 -0.39 -15.00 -8.96
CA ILE A 8 -0.32 -16.14 -9.85
C ILE A 8 -1.35 -16.07 -10.99
N SER A 9 -0.99 -16.69 -12.09
CA SER A 9 -1.81 -16.78 -13.30
C SER A 9 -1.65 -18.14 -13.95
N SER A 10 -2.19 -18.34 -15.13
CA SER A 10 -1.96 -19.56 -15.93
C SER A 10 -0.48 -19.90 -16.14
N TRP A 11 0.43 -18.94 -15.98
CA TRP A 11 1.87 -19.18 -16.06
C TRP A 11 2.39 -20.08 -14.93
N GLN A 12 1.74 -20.04 -13.77
CA GLN A 12 2.08 -20.86 -12.60
C GLN A 12 1.23 -22.14 -12.52
N LYS A 13 0.61 -22.58 -13.63
CA LYS A 13 -0.15 -23.85 -13.69
C LYS A 13 0.63 -24.99 -13.04
N GLY A 14 -0.02 -25.66 -12.07
CA GLY A 14 0.55 -26.81 -11.33
C GLY A 14 1.46 -26.40 -10.15
N ILE A 15 1.42 -25.15 -9.69
CA ILE A 15 2.01 -24.78 -8.39
C ILE A 15 1.30 -25.52 -7.26
N ASP A 16 2.05 -26.04 -6.29
CA ASP A 16 1.50 -26.67 -5.09
C ASP A 16 1.20 -25.59 -4.04
N LEU A 17 -0.04 -25.11 -4.02
CA LEU A 17 -0.50 -24.08 -3.07
C LEU A 17 -0.50 -24.57 -1.61
N ALA A 18 -0.63 -25.89 -1.37
CA ALA A 18 -0.52 -26.42 -0.02
C ALA A 18 0.93 -26.31 0.49
N THR A 19 1.92 -26.57 -0.36
CA THR A 19 3.33 -26.34 -0.04
C THR A 19 3.59 -24.84 0.13
N ALA A 20 3.11 -23.98 -0.76
CA ALA A 20 3.26 -22.53 -0.64
C ALA A 20 2.72 -22.01 0.71
N LYS A 21 1.55 -22.50 1.15
CA LYS A 21 1.00 -22.18 2.47
C LYS A 21 1.90 -22.65 3.62
N ARG A 22 2.47 -23.86 3.54
CA ARG A 22 3.43 -24.35 4.55
C ARG A 22 4.73 -23.55 4.58
N GLU A 23 5.15 -23.00 3.45
CA GLU A 23 6.31 -22.09 3.34
C GLU A 23 6.02 -20.69 3.91
N GLY A 24 4.75 -20.38 4.23
CA GLY A 24 4.36 -19.19 4.98
C GLY A 24 3.63 -18.11 4.19
N ILE A 25 3.16 -18.39 2.95
CA ILE A 25 2.31 -17.43 2.27
C ILE A 25 0.98 -17.25 3.02
N GLU A 26 0.53 -16.02 3.11
CA GLU A 26 -0.66 -15.63 3.88
C GLU A 26 -1.81 -15.19 2.96
N PHE A 27 -1.56 -14.94 1.66
CA PHE A 27 -2.58 -14.60 0.67
C PHE A 27 -2.09 -14.87 -0.76
N ALA A 28 -3.04 -14.85 -1.70
CA ALA A 28 -2.74 -14.94 -3.14
C ALA A 28 -3.60 -13.94 -3.94
N ILE A 29 -3.00 -13.24 -4.93
CA ILE A 29 -3.73 -12.44 -5.89
C ILE A 29 -3.77 -13.21 -7.21
N LEU A 30 -4.97 -13.52 -7.69
CA LEU A 30 -5.19 -14.43 -8.81
C LEU A 30 -5.49 -13.64 -10.08
N ARG A 31 -4.79 -13.91 -11.20
CA ARG A 31 -5.23 -13.34 -12.46
C ARG A 31 -6.61 -13.89 -12.84
N ALA A 32 -7.62 -13.06 -12.78
CA ALA A 32 -8.97 -13.42 -13.22
C ALA A 32 -9.07 -13.47 -14.75
N GLY A 33 -8.35 -12.56 -15.42
CA GLY A 33 -8.36 -12.49 -16.87
C GLY A 33 -7.36 -11.49 -17.42
N TYR A 34 -7.38 -11.36 -18.74
CA TYR A 34 -6.67 -10.34 -19.49
C TYR A 34 -7.61 -9.80 -20.58
N SER A 35 -7.68 -8.49 -20.74
CA SER A 35 -8.72 -7.86 -21.53
C SER A 35 -10.12 -8.41 -21.14
N THR A 36 -10.90 -8.89 -22.07
CA THR A 36 -12.22 -9.51 -21.80
C THR A 36 -12.16 -11.03 -21.70
N THR A 37 -10.96 -11.63 -21.70
CA THR A 37 -10.77 -13.08 -21.69
C THR A 37 -10.46 -13.57 -20.27
N LYS A 38 -11.18 -14.59 -19.82
CA LYS A 38 -10.92 -15.24 -18.53
C LYS A 38 -9.63 -16.05 -18.56
N ASP A 39 -8.82 -15.97 -17.48
CA ASP A 39 -7.67 -16.86 -17.29
C ASP A 39 -8.13 -18.29 -17.07
N ASN A 40 -7.54 -19.24 -17.79
CA ASN A 40 -7.96 -20.65 -17.75
C ASN A 40 -7.62 -21.38 -16.46
N GLN A 41 -6.77 -20.81 -15.58
CA GLN A 41 -6.45 -21.36 -14.27
C GLN A 41 -7.18 -20.65 -13.13
N PHE A 42 -7.88 -19.56 -13.39
CA PHE A 42 -8.50 -18.77 -12.33
C PHE A 42 -9.42 -19.59 -11.41
N GLU A 43 -10.35 -20.37 -11.98
CA GLU A 43 -11.28 -21.18 -11.17
C GLU A 43 -10.56 -22.25 -10.35
N THR A 44 -9.55 -22.86 -10.94
CA THR A 44 -8.73 -23.89 -10.27
C THR A 44 -8.01 -23.28 -9.08
N PHE A 45 -7.32 -22.15 -9.26
CA PHE A 45 -6.60 -21.49 -8.18
C PHE A 45 -7.54 -20.92 -7.12
N TYR A 46 -8.65 -20.30 -7.54
CA TYR A 46 -9.65 -19.81 -6.60
C TYR A 46 -10.17 -20.95 -5.70
N SER A 47 -10.59 -22.07 -6.30
CA SER A 47 -11.09 -23.23 -5.55
C SER A 47 -10.03 -23.82 -4.61
N GLN A 48 -8.79 -23.97 -5.08
CA GLN A 48 -7.68 -24.47 -4.26
C GLN A 48 -7.35 -23.53 -3.09
N CYS A 49 -7.25 -22.23 -3.34
CA CYS A 49 -7.01 -21.26 -2.28
C CYS A 49 -8.12 -21.28 -1.22
N LYS A 50 -9.38 -21.28 -1.65
CA LYS A 50 -10.52 -21.33 -0.72
C LYS A 50 -10.53 -22.63 0.10
N SER A 51 -10.26 -23.78 -0.50
CA SER A 51 -10.18 -25.05 0.21
C SER A 51 -9.04 -25.11 1.22
N LEU A 52 -7.92 -24.47 0.92
CA LEU A 52 -6.76 -24.37 1.79
C LEU A 52 -6.89 -23.24 2.83
N GLY A 53 -7.93 -22.40 2.75
CA GLY A 53 -8.08 -21.23 3.60
C GLY A 53 -6.97 -20.18 3.36
N ILE A 54 -6.52 -20.04 2.10
CA ILE A 54 -5.65 -18.95 1.66
C ILE A 54 -6.53 -17.80 1.21
N PRO A 55 -6.48 -16.63 1.87
CA PRO A 55 -7.20 -15.43 1.45
C PRO A 55 -6.83 -15.02 0.02
N VAL A 56 -7.81 -14.58 -0.76
CA VAL A 56 -7.61 -14.28 -2.18
C VAL A 56 -8.07 -12.89 -2.58
N GLY A 57 -7.34 -12.29 -3.52
CA GLY A 57 -7.76 -11.19 -4.38
C GLY A 57 -7.78 -11.61 -5.83
N ALA A 58 -8.14 -10.68 -6.72
CA ALA A 58 -8.14 -10.96 -8.15
C ALA A 58 -7.64 -9.75 -8.95
N TYR A 59 -6.95 -9.99 -10.07
CA TYR A 59 -6.55 -8.93 -10.97
C TYR A 59 -6.92 -9.21 -12.42
N LEU A 60 -7.09 -8.15 -13.19
CA LEU A 60 -7.26 -8.21 -14.63
C LEU A 60 -6.11 -7.45 -15.30
N TYR A 61 -5.34 -8.13 -16.15
CA TYR A 61 -4.34 -7.50 -17.00
C TYR A 61 -5.02 -6.73 -18.14
N SER A 62 -4.88 -5.42 -18.14
CA SER A 62 -5.58 -4.57 -19.08
C SER A 62 -4.82 -4.39 -20.40
N TYR A 63 -5.56 -4.53 -21.49
CA TYR A 63 -5.10 -4.16 -22.82
C TYR A 63 -5.82 -2.92 -23.37
N ALA A 64 -6.70 -2.32 -22.58
CA ALA A 64 -7.48 -1.16 -22.99
C ALA A 64 -6.59 0.02 -23.40
N THR A 65 -6.98 0.68 -24.47
CA THR A 65 -6.40 1.93 -24.97
C THR A 65 -7.44 3.04 -25.09
N THR A 66 -8.70 2.73 -24.75
CA THR A 66 -9.81 3.67 -24.69
C THR A 66 -10.66 3.43 -23.47
N VAL A 67 -11.41 4.46 -23.05
CA VAL A 67 -12.34 4.36 -21.91
C VAL A 67 -13.40 3.28 -22.12
N GLU A 68 -13.92 3.13 -23.34
CA GLU A 68 -14.93 2.12 -23.63
C GLU A 68 -14.37 0.70 -23.55
N GLN A 69 -13.12 0.48 -23.96
CA GLN A 69 -12.43 -0.80 -23.75
C GLN A 69 -12.22 -1.08 -22.26
N ALA A 70 -11.78 -0.09 -21.47
CA ALA A 70 -11.63 -0.25 -20.03
C ALA A 70 -12.96 -0.61 -19.33
N LYS A 71 -14.05 0.02 -19.73
CA LYS A 71 -15.39 -0.34 -19.24
C LYS A 71 -15.82 -1.75 -19.64
N ALA A 72 -15.49 -2.19 -20.87
CA ALA A 72 -15.78 -3.55 -21.32
C ALA A 72 -14.99 -4.59 -20.51
N GLU A 73 -13.70 -4.32 -20.25
CA GLU A 73 -12.84 -5.15 -19.40
C GLU A 73 -13.38 -5.24 -17.96
N ALA A 74 -13.81 -4.10 -17.37
CA ALA A 74 -14.41 -4.10 -16.03
C ALA A 74 -15.69 -4.95 -15.95
N ARG A 75 -16.58 -4.86 -16.95
CA ARG A 75 -17.80 -5.68 -17.01
C ARG A 75 -17.48 -7.16 -17.19
N ALA A 76 -16.51 -7.50 -18.06
CA ALA A 76 -16.05 -8.88 -18.21
C ALA A 76 -15.47 -9.45 -16.92
N LEU A 77 -14.69 -8.63 -16.19
CA LEU A 77 -14.17 -9.02 -14.89
C LEU A 77 -15.31 -9.31 -13.90
N LEU A 78 -16.32 -8.46 -13.81
CA LEU A 78 -17.46 -8.68 -12.91
C LEU A 78 -18.20 -10.00 -13.19
N GLU A 79 -18.35 -10.39 -14.45
CA GLU A 79 -18.95 -11.70 -14.77
C GLU A 79 -18.05 -12.86 -14.30
N ILE A 80 -16.74 -12.74 -14.38
CA ILE A 80 -15.79 -13.75 -13.86
C ILE A 80 -15.87 -13.86 -12.33
N LEU A 81 -16.05 -12.73 -11.64
CA LEU A 81 -16.09 -12.67 -10.17
C LEU A 81 -17.43 -13.08 -9.57
N LYS A 82 -18.48 -13.17 -10.38
CA LYS A 82 -19.85 -13.42 -9.92
C LYS A 82 -19.97 -14.65 -9.00
N GLY A 83 -20.64 -14.47 -7.87
CA GLY A 83 -20.85 -15.53 -6.87
C GLY A 83 -19.64 -15.91 -6.04
N LYS A 84 -18.54 -15.17 -6.13
CA LYS A 84 -17.30 -15.41 -5.39
C LYS A 84 -17.09 -14.35 -4.31
N GLN A 85 -16.29 -14.71 -3.31
CA GLN A 85 -15.86 -13.81 -2.22
C GLN A 85 -14.35 -13.67 -2.22
N PHE A 86 -13.88 -12.43 -2.03
CA PHE A 86 -12.46 -12.10 -2.04
C PHE A 86 -12.08 -11.32 -0.78
N GLU A 87 -11.07 -11.80 -0.08
CA GLU A 87 -10.54 -11.14 1.11
C GLU A 87 -9.59 -9.98 0.78
N TYR A 88 -9.10 -9.92 -0.46
CA TYR A 88 -8.19 -8.92 -0.97
C TYR A 88 -8.82 -8.14 -2.13
N PRO A 89 -8.23 -7.00 -2.55
CA PRO A 89 -8.79 -6.14 -3.59
C PRO A 89 -9.05 -6.82 -4.92
N ILE A 90 -9.93 -6.18 -5.71
CA ILE A 90 -10.07 -6.41 -7.14
C ILE A 90 -9.25 -5.36 -7.87
N VAL A 91 -8.29 -5.81 -8.67
CA VAL A 91 -7.20 -4.98 -9.15
C VAL A 91 -7.26 -4.82 -10.67
N LEU A 92 -7.09 -3.58 -11.13
CA LEU A 92 -6.78 -3.27 -12.52
C LEU A 92 -5.25 -3.21 -12.68
N ASP A 93 -4.70 -4.07 -13.53
CA ASP A 93 -3.28 -4.10 -13.86
C ASP A 93 -3.02 -3.25 -15.11
N MET A 94 -2.32 -2.13 -14.92
CA MET A 94 -2.01 -1.10 -15.91
C MET A 94 -0.50 -0.97 -16.11
N GLU A 95 0.03 -1.69 -17.11
CA GLU A 95 1.47 -1.64 -17.41
C GLU A 95 1.81 -1.92 -18.87
N ASP A 96 0.81 -2.22 -19.72
CA ASP A 96 1.04 -2.60 -21.09
C ASP A 96 1.66 -1.46 -21.93
N LYS A 97 2.54 -1.83 -22.86
CA LYS A 97 3.24 -0.88 -23.73
C LYS A 97 2.32 0.01 -24.56
N ARG A 98 1.10 -0.45 -24.88
CA ARG A 98 0.11 0.35 -25.61
C ARG A 98 -0.38 1.53 -24.79
N GLN A 99 -0.51 1.34 -23.49
CA GLN A 99 -0.92 2.39 -22.55
C GLN A 99 0.19 3.42 -22.34
N LYS A 100 1.45 3.00 -22.43
CA LYS A 100 2.60 3.93 -22.38
C LYS A 100 2.67 4.88 -23.59
N ALA A 101 1.99 4.56 -24.67
CA ALA A 101 1.88 5.43 -25.85
C ALA A 101 0.77 6.49 -25.72
N LEU A 102 -0.05 6.43 -24.68
CA LEU A 102 -1.16 7.35 -24.45
C LEU A 102 -0.75 8.50 -23.53
N SER A 103 -1.57 9.56 -23.51
CA SER A 103 -1.42 10.63 -22.53
C SER A 103 -1.78 10.15 -21.11
N LYS A 104 -1.26 10.83 -20.10
CA LYS A 104 -1.62 10.58 -18.69
C LYS A 104 -3.13 10.69 -18.47
N GLU A 105 -3.75 11.70 -19.05
CA GLU A 105 -5.18 11.98 -18.94
C GLU A 105 -6.02 10.83 -19.51
N SER A 106 -5.57 10.23 -20.62
CA SER A 106 -6.23 9.06 -21.22
C SER A 106 -6.14 7.84 -20.31
N ASN A 107 -4.96 7.56 -19.73
CA ASN A 107 -4.78 6.48 -18.78
C ASN A 107 -5.57 6.72 -17.49
N ASP A 108 -5.59 7.94 -16.97
CA ASP A 108 -6.39 8.33 -15.80
C ASP A 108 -7.88 8.12 -16.03
N ALA A 109 -8.38 8.48 -17.23
CA ALA A 109 -9.77 8.31 -17.59
C ALA A 109 -10.17 6.81 -17.64
N MET A 110 -9.29 5.97 -18.16
CA MET A 110 -9.50 4.51 -18.18
C MET A 110 -9.51 3.92 -16.76
N ILE A 111 -8.54 4.28 -15.91
CA ILE A 111 -8.49 3.84 -14.51
C ILE A 111 -9.77 4.23 -13.77
N LYS A 112 -10.21 5.49 -13.92
CA LYS A 112 -11.42 6.00 -13.27
C LYS A 112 -12.67 5.27 -13.75
N ALA A 113 -12.81 5.08 -15.05
CA ALA A 113 -13.99 4.42 -15.63
C ALA A 113 -14.08 2.93 -15.25
N PHE A 114 -12.95 2.25 -15.18
CA PHE A 114 -12.87 0.87 -14.69
C PHE A 114 -13.20 0.80 -13.21
N GLY A 115 -12.55 1.63 -12.39
CA GLY A 115 -12.73 1.66 -10.94
C GLY A 115 -14.16 1.97 -10.54
N GLU A 116 -14.83 2.92 -11.20
CA GLU A 116 -16.22 3.26 -10.96
C GLU A 116 -17.16 2.04 -11.14
N ILE A 117 -16.93 1.23 -12.16
CA ILE A 117 -17.73 0.02 -12.40
C ILE A 117 -17.50 -1.02 -11.31
N ILE A 118 -16.25 -1.23 -10.88
CA ILE A 118 -15.88 -2.19 -9.85
C ILE A 118 -16.42 -1.76 -8.47
N GLU A 119 -16.24 -0.47 -8.11
CA GLU A 119 -16.73 0.10 -6.84
C GLU A 119 -18.25 0.07 -6.77
N ASN A 120 -18.97 0.43 -7.86
CA ASN A 120 -20.43 0.39 -7.93
C ASN A 120 -20.99 -1.03 -7.82
N ALA A 121 -20.20 -2.04 -8.16
CA ALA A 121 -20.56 -3.45 -7.96
C ALA A 121 -20.27 -3.97 -6.54
N GLY A 122 -19.80 -3.11 -5.64
CA GLY A 122 -19.53 -3.45 -4.24
C GLY A 122 -18.19 -4.12 -4.00
N TYR A 123 -17.20 -3.86 -4.87
CA TYR A 123 -15.85 -4.38 -4.68
C TYR A 123 -14.88 -3.27 -4.26
N TRP A 124 -13.89 -3.61 -3.44
CA TRP A 124 -12.74 -2.76 -3.15
C TRP A 124 -11.82 -2.74 -4.36
N PHE A 125 -11.70 -1.57 -4.98
CA PHE A 125 -10.88 -1.37 -6.16
C PHE A 125 -9.45 -0.96 -5.79
N SER A 126 -8.46 -1.55 -6.47
CA SER A 126 -7.05 -1.17 -6.40
C SER A 126 -6.43 -1.12 -7.81
N VAL A 127 -5.35 -0.39 -7.97
CA VAL A 127 -4.60 -0.28 -9.22
C VAL A 127 -3.21 -0.89 -9.03
N TYR A 128 -2.86 -1.87 -9.87
CA TYR A 128 -1.48 -2.34 -9.97
C TYR A 128 -0.75 -1.62 -11.09
N THR A 129 0.45 -1.22 -10.81
CA THR A 129 1.42 -0.75 -11.80
C THR A 129 2.82 -0.70 -11.22
N ASN A 130 3.83 -0.47 -12.07
CA ASN A 130 5.19 -0.21 -11.62
C ASN A 130 5.45 1.30 -11.40
N VAL A 131 6.56 1.60 -10.70
CA VAL A 131 6.95 2.98 -10.36
C VAL A 131 7.12 3.88 -11.58
N ASP A 132 7.58 3.33 -12.72
CA ASP A 132 7.75 4.08 -13.96
C ASP A 132 6.40 4.53 -14.52
N PHE A 133 5.45 3.61 -14.63
CA PHE A 133 4.10 3.93 -15.13
C PHE A 133 3.39 4.94 -14.21
N TYR A 134 3.44 4.72 -12.90
CA TYR A 134 2.88 5.63 -11.91
C TYR A 134 3.35 7.08 -12.07
N LYS A 135 4.64 7.28 -12.38
CA LYS A 135 5.23 8.61 -12.50
C LYS A 135 5.02 9.24 -13.88
N ASN A 136 5.16 8.43 -14.92
CA ASN A 136 5.35 8.93 -16.26
C ASN A 136 4.14 8.76 -17.16
N TYR A 137 3.24 7.82 -16.87
CA TYR A 137 2.14 7.46 -17.75
C TYR A 137 0.75 7.63 -17.16
N CYS A 138 0.64 7.99 -15.88
CA CYS A 138 -0.59 8.44 -15.25
C CYS A 138 -0.32 9.57 -14.24
N ASN A 139 -1.37 10.24 -13.77
CA ASN A 139 -1.27 11.19 -12.67
C ASN A 139 -1.39 10.45 -11.31
N GLY A 140 -0.47 9.50 -11.09
CA GLY A 140 -0.52 8.54 -10.00
C GLY A 140 -0.71 9.17 -8.64
N LYS A 141 -0.08 10.33 -8.37
CA LYS A 141 -0.24 11.06 -7.10
C LYS A 141 -1.68 11.53 -6.86
N THR A 142 -2.37 11.99 -7.90
CA THR A 142 -3.78 12.41 -7.83
C THR A 142 -4.70 11.20 -7.68
N LEU A 143 -4.45 10.14 -8.43
CA LEU A 143 -5.24 8.90 -8.37
C LEU A 143 -5.05 8.19 -7.02
N ASN A 144 -3.85 8.24 -6.43
CA ASN A 144 -3.55 7.63 -5.13
C ASN A 144 -4.29 8.31 -3.96
N ALA A 145 -4.77 9.51 -4.13
CA ALA A 145 -5.65 10.16 -3.16
C ALA A 145 -7.06 9.53 -3.15
N LYS A 146 -7.45 8.83 -4.21
CA LYS A 146 -8.78 8.24 -4.37
C LYS A 146 -8.78 6.71 -4.28
N TYR A 147 -7.79 6.06 -4.88
CA TYR A 147 -7.74 4.61 -5.03
C TYR A 147 -6.58 4.01 -4.25
N ASP A 148 -6.78 2.79 -3.80
CA ASP A 148 -5.72 1.94 -3.28
C ASP A 148 -4.77 1.49 -4.39
N TRP A 149 -3.53 1.19 -4.04
CA TRP A 149 -2.49 0.82 -4.99
C TRP A 149 -1.74 -0.44 -4.58
N TRP A 150 -1.46 -1.25 -5.59
CA TRP A 150 -0.51 -2.36 -5.54
C TRP A 150 0.69 -1.98 -6.42
N MET A 151 1.78 -1.60 -5.79
CA MET A 151 2.93 -0.99 -6.46
C MET A 151 4.05 -2.02 -6.71
N ALA A 152 4.38 -2.24 -7.97
CA ALA A 152 5.52 -3.09 -8.34
C ALA A 152 6.83 -2.32 -8.28
N ARG A 153 7.76 -2.85 -7.51
CA ARG A 153 9.16 -2.47 -7.54
C ARG A 153 10.01 -3.65 -7.13
N TRP A 154 10.53 -4.35 -8.09
CA TRP A 154 11.41 -5.49 -7.86
C TRP A 154 12.74 -5.01 -7.28
N SER A 155 12.98 -5.39 -6.04
CA SER A 155 14.09 -4.90 -5.22
C SER A 155 14.31 -5.85 -4.04
N SER A 156 15.54 -5.88 -3.50
CA SER A 156 15.85 -6.61 -2.27
C SER A 156 15.15 -6.05 -1.01
N LYS A 157 14.46 -4.93 -1.13
CA LYS A 157 13.70 -4.30 -0.03
C LYS A 157 12.32 -3.92 -0.53
N ALA A 158 11.31 -4.14 0.31
CA ALA A 158 9.96 -3.63 0.08
C ALA A 158 9.98 -2.11 -0.15
N TYR A 159 9.15 -1.67 -1.08
CA TYR A 159 9.09 -0.25 -1.43
C TYR A 159 8.20 0.50 -0.45
N THR A 160 8.76 1.54 0.17
CA THR A 160 8.07 2.36 1.18
C THR A 160 7.82 3.80 0.74
N GLY A 161 8.01 4.12 -0.54
CA GLY A 161 7.99 5.50 -1.04
C GLY A 161 6.62 6.06 -1.43
N TYR A 162 5.57 5.24 -1.46
CA TYR A 162 4.19 5.63 -1.76
C TYR A 162 3.22 5.07 -0.73
N ASN A 163 2.10 5.75 -0.55
CA ASN A 163 0.99 5.21 0.22
C ASN A 163 0.29 4.16 -0.64
N CYS A 164 0.62 2.90 -0.44
CA CYS A 164 0.04 1.76 -1.15
C CYS A 164 -0.29 0.65 -0.17
N GLY A 165 -1.40 -0.03 -0.42
CA GLY A 165 -1.84 -1.15 0.42
C GLY A 165 -1.06 -2.43 0.16
N MET A 166 -0.48 -2.58 -1.05
CA MET A 166 0.36 -3.73 -1.42
C MET A 166 1.58 -3.31 -2.23
N THR A 167 2.64 -4.12 -2.16
CA THR A 167 3.81 -4.02 -3.03
C THR A 167 4.19 -5.37 -3.59
N GLN A 168 4.53 -5.43 -4.89
CA GLN A 168 5.20 -6.56 -5.50
C GLN A 168 6.71 -6.28 -5.50
N PHE A 169 7.51 -7.19 -4.94
CA PHE A 169 8.93 -6.97 -4.70
C PHE A 169 9.83 -8.03 -5.30
N GLY A 170 9.29 -9.13 -5.81
CA GLY A 170 10.04 -10.24 -6.36
C GLY A 170 9.31 -10.96 -7.49
N GLY A 171 10.04 -11.83 -8.17
CA GLY A 171 9.56 -12.57 -9.32
C GLY A 171 10.71 -13.18 -10.11
N GLU A 172 10.72 -13.07 -11.42
CA GLU A 172 11.70 -13.68 -12.31
C GLU A 172 13.15 -13.19 -12.13
N THR A 173 13.34 -12.05 -11.44
CA THR A 173 14.67 -11.46 -11.21
C THR A 173 15.23 -11.84 -9.85
N ASN A 174 16.55 -11.96 -9.75
CA ASN A 174 17.27 -12.36 -8.52
C ASN A 174 17.41 -11.21 -7.49
N TYR A 175 16.43 -10.32 -7.38
CA TYR A 175 16.48 -9.22 -6.41
C TYR A 175 16.25 -9.66 -4.96
N ILE A 176 15.73 -10.86 -4.74
CA ILE A 176 15.41 -11.42 -3.43
C ILE A 176 16.22 -12.72 -3.20
N LYS A 177 16.31 -13.13 -1.93
CA LYS A 177 17.06 -14.32 -1.53
C LYS A 177 16.56 -15.60 -2.23
N SER A 178 15.26 -15.67 -2.53
CA SER A 178 14.64 -16.71 -3.35
C SER A 178 13.48 -16.10 -4.14
N ASN A 179 13.47 -16.34 -5.44
CA ASN A 179 12.36 -16.02 -6.33
C ASN A 179 11.38 -17.21 -6.50
N LYS A 180 11.53 -18.25 -5.66
CA LYS A 180 10.70 -19.45 -5.74
C LYS A 180 9.85 -19.61 -4.50
N VAL A 181 8.60 -20.01 -4.72
CA VAL A 181 7.67 -20.51 -3.71
C VAL A 181 7.12 -21.83 -4.22
N ALA A 182 7.07 -22.85 -3.37
CA ALA A 182 6.71 -24.21 -3.75
C ALA A 182 7.53 -24.74 -4.94
N GLY A 183 8.83 -24.39 -4.99
CA GLY A 183 9.75 -24.80 -6.04
C GLY A 183 9.58 -24.08 -7.39
N ARG A 184 8.64 -23.15 -7.54
CA ARG A 184 8.38 -22.41 -8.78
C ARG A 184 8.74 -20.94 -8.64
N VAL A 185 9.21 -20.34 -9.74
CA VAL A 185 9.35 -18.90 -9.85
C VAL A 185 7.95 -18.28 -9.85
N VAL A 186 7.73 -17.33 -8.94
CA VAL A 186 6.45 -16.66 -8.73
C VAL A 186 6.68 -15.26 -8.22
N ASP A 187 5.82 -14.35 -8.61
CA ASP A 187 5.83 -12.99 -8.11
C ASP A 187 5.40 -12.96 -6.64
N GLN A 188 6.08 -12.13 -5.85
CA GLN A 188 5.94 -12.10 -4.40
C GLN A 188 5.56 -10.70 -3.92
N ASP A 189 4.69 -10.68 -2.91
CA ASP A 189 4.00 -9.48 -2.48
C ASP A 189 4.05 -9.28 -0.97
N TYR A 190 3.97 -8.01 -0.56
CA TYR A 190 3.60 -7.64 0.79
C TYR A 190 2.29 -6.85 0.79
N ALA A 191 1.36 -7.21 1.69
CA ALA A 191 0.19 -6.42 2.01
C ALA A 191 0.35 -5.75 3.37
N TYR A 192 0.04 -4.46 3.44
CA TYR A 192 0.21 -3.62 4.62
C TYR A 192 -1.09 -3.34 5.35
N TYR A 193 -2.24 -3.51 4.67
CA TYR A 193 -3.57 -3.38 5.24
C TYR A 193 -4.13 -4.74 5.64
N ASP A 194 -4.99 -4.76 6.65
CA ASP A 194 -5.79 -5.94 6.99
C ASP A 194 -7.03 -6.01 6.09
N TYR A 195 -6.80 -6.32 4.81
CA TYR A 195 -7.86 -6.40 3.82
C TYR A 195 -8.98 -7.38 4.20
N PRO A 196 -8.70 -8.60 4.75
CA PRO A 196 -9.78 -9.49 5.16
C PRO A 196 -10.74 -8.87 6.17
N SER A 197 -10.24 -8.10 7.13
CA SER A 197 -11.09 -7.37 8.08
C SER A 197 -11.85 -6.24 7.42
N LEU A 198 -11.21 -5.47 6.54
CA LEU A 198 -11.83 -4.37 5.80
C LEU A 198 -12.97 -4.85 4.91
N MET A 199 -12.78 -5.94 4.14
CA MET A 199 -13.84 -6.49 3.26
C MET A 199 -15.07 -6.90 4.06
N LYS A 200 -14.89 -7.59 5.17
CA LYS A 200 -16.00 -8.02 6.04
C LYS A 200 -16.69 -6.84 6.74
N GLN A 201 -15.92 -5.89 7.24
CA GLN A 201 -16.43 -4.71 7.94
C GLN A 201 -17.31 -3.85 7.03
N HIS A 202 -16.85 -3.63 5.79
CA HIS A 202 -17.55 -2.77 4.84
C HIS A 202 -18.60 -3.51 3.99
N GLY A 203 -18.65 -4.84 4.06
CA GLY A 203 -19.56 -5.65 3.24
C GLY A 203 -19.20 -5.59 1.76
N LEU A 204 -17.92 -5.67 1.45
CA LEU A 204 -17.38 -5.59 0.10
C LEU A 204 -16.92 -6.97 -0.42
N ASN A 205 -16.61 -7.05 -1.70
CA ASN A 205 -16.02 -8.24 -2.33
C ASN A 205 -16.86 -9.52 -2.15
N GLY A 206 -18.20 -9.39 -2.15
CA GLY A 206 -19.12 -10.51 -1.98
C GLY A 206 -19.40 -10.87 -0.52
N TYR A 207 -18.83 -10.14 0.45
CA TYR A 207 -19.22 -10.27 1.85
C TYR A 207 -20.47 -9.47 2.14
N SER A 208 -21.38 -10.03 2.98
CA SER A 208 -22.47 -9.25 3.57
C SER A 208 -21.87 -8.29 4.60
N LYS A 209 -22.37 -7.06 4.63
CA LYS A 209 -22.01 -6.14 5.71
C LYS A 209 -22.41 -6.80 7.03
N ASN A 210 -21.44 -7.15 7.85
CA ASN A 210 -21.73 -7.72 9.15
C ASN A 210 -22.54 -6.68 9.94
N SER A 211 -23.82 -7.00 10.18
CA SER A 211 -24.66 -6.27 11.14
C SER A 211 -24.28 -6.56 12.60
N SER A 212 -23.20 -7.33 12.83
CA SER A 212 -22.60 -7.42 14.15
C SER A 212 -21.97 -6.06 14.44
N THR A 213 -22.51 -5.39 15.40
CA THR A 213 -22.08 -4.17 16.06
C THR A 213 -20.64 -4.27 16.62
N GLN A 214 -19.66 -4.42 15.75
CA GLN A 214 -18.34 -3.88 16.04
C GLN A 214 -18.44 -2.40 15.68
N PRO A 215 -18.23 -1.48 16.62
CA PRO A 215 -18.28 -0.07 16.32
C PRO A 215 -17.27 0.21 15.19
N VAL A 216 -17.73 0.90 14.15
CA VAL A 216 -16.82 1.52 13.17
C VAL A 216 -15.79 2.27 13.99
N LEU A 217 -14.53 1.86 13.92
CA LEU A 217 -13.47 2.55 14.64
C LEU A 217 -13.48 3.99 14.15
N LYS A 218 -13.83 4.90 15.04
CA LYS A 218 -13.78 6.34 14.77
C LYS A 218 -12.36 6.72 14.39
N SER A 219 -12.21 7.80 13.66
CA SER A 219 -10.88 8.33 13.33
C SER A 219 -10.09 8.63 14.61
N ILE A 220 -8.76 8.61 14.54
CA ILE A 220 -7.90 8.97 15.67
C ILE A 220 -8.25 10.39 16.18
N ASP A 221 -8.64 11.30 15.29
CA ASP A 221 -9.06 12.66 15.62
C ASP A 221 -10.35 12.67 16.47
N GLU A 222 -11.35 11.89 16.06
CA GLU A 222 -12.60 11.75 16.83
C GLU A 222 -12.35 11.14 18.19
N ILE A 223 -11.54 10.09 18.25
CA ILE A 223 -11.18 9.44 19.53
C ILE A 223 -10.35 10.35 20.41
N ALA A 224 -9.40 11.10 19.86
CA ALA A 224 -8.61 12.06 20.61
C ALA A 224 -9.51 13.15 21.23
N ASN A 225 -10.49 13.66 20.50
CA ASN A 225 -11.47 14.61 21.03
C ASN A 225 -12.36 13.98 22.11
N GLU A 226 -12.75 12.71 21.96
CA GLU A 226 -13.49 11.99 22.99
C GLU A 226 -12.66 11.75 24.25
N VAL A 227 -11.35 11.49 24.11
CA VAL A 227 -10.41 11.39 25.25
C VAL A 227 -10.29 12.73 25.97
N ILE A 228 -10.20 13.83 25.23
CA ILE A 228 -10.20 15.19 25.80
C ILE A 228 -11.50 15.50 26.54
N ALA A 229 -12.62 14.97 26.05
CA ALA A 229 -13.94 15.09 26.70
C ALA A 229 -14.18 14.03 27.81
N ASP A 230 -13.14 13.36 28.32
CA ASP A 230 -13.14 12.33 29.39
C ASP A 230 -14.06 11.13 29.14
N LYS A 231 -14.49 10.86 27.91
CA LYS A 231 -15.36 9.72 27.57
C LYS A 231 -14.65 8.35 27.69
N TRP A 232 -13.32 8.33 27.74
CA TRP A 232 -12.51 7.12 27.79
C TRP A 232 -11.88 6.85 29.17
N GLY A 233 -12.24 7.63 30.18
CA GLY A 233 -11.67 7.56 31.53
C GLY A 233 -10.23 8.07 31.59
N THR A 234 -9.59 7.91 32.74
CA THR A 234 -8.21 8.39 33.01
C THR A 234 -7.24 7.24 33.15
N LYS A 235 -5.96 7.55 33.43
CA LYS A 235 -4.95 6.54 33.82
C LYS A 235 -5.26 5.85 35.15
N ASP A 236 -6.05 6.53 36.00
CA ASP A 236 -6.36 6.09 37.37
C ASP A 236 -7.73 5.39 37.48
N THR A 237 -8.47 5.26 36.37
CA THR A 237 -9.74 4.50 36.32
C THR A 237 -9.48 3.00 36.10
N THR A 238 -10.37 2.15 36.59
CA THR A 238 -10.33 0.69 36.32
C THR A 238 -11.53 0.28 35.48
N PRO A 239 -11.36 -0.24 34.24
CA PRO A 239 -10.10 -0.35 33.49
C PRO A 239 -9.54 1.03 33.11
N THR A 240 -8.22 1.11 32.95
CA THR A 240 -7.51 2.33 32.55
C THR A 240 -7.91 2.80 31.15
N ARG A 241 -7.65 4.09 30.83
CA ARG A 241 -7.86 4.62 29.46
C ARG A 241 -7.14 3.77 28.41
N LYS A 242 -5.91 3.34 28.70
CA LYS A 242 -5.13 2.49 27.80
C LYS A 242 -5.87 1.18 27.50
N GLU A 243 -6.27 0.46 28.53
CA GLU A 243 -6.98 -0.82 28.38
C GLU A 243 -8.30 -0.68 27.63
N ARG A 244 -9.04 0.40 27.86
CA ARG A 244 -10.30 0.68 27.16
C ARG A 244 -10.07 0.93 25.67
N LEU A 245 -9.09 1.75 25.33
CA LEU A 245 -8.75 2.06 23.92
C LEU A 245 -8.22 0.83 23.18
N GLU A 246 -7.31 0.06 23.81
CA GLU A 246 -6.75 -1.15 23.20
C GLU A 246 -7.83 -2.24 23.04
N LYS A 247 -8.70 -2.41 24.02
CA LYS A 247 -9.86 -3.33 23.92
C LYS A 247 -10.84 -2.93 22.82
N ALA A 248 -10.98 -1.64 22.55
CA ALA A 248 -11.80 -1.12 21.47
C ALA A 248 -11.09 -1.14 20.11
N GLY A 249 -9.84 -1.63 20.03
CA GLY A 249 -9.07 -1.78 18.80
C GLY A 249 -8.25 -0.55 18.41
N TYR A 250 -8.10 0.44 19.29
CA TYR A 250 -7.29 1.64 19.01
C TYR A 250 -5.85 1.47 19.49
N ASN A 251 -4.91 2.05 18.73
CA ASN A 251 -3.54 2.20 19.20
C ASN A 251 -3.50 3.35 20.22
N TYR A 252 -3.32 3.01 21.50
CA TYR A 252 -3.28 3.98 22.60
C TYR A 252 -2.26 5.10 22.36
N GLN A 253 -1.04 4.76 21.91
CA GLN A 253 0.02 5.75 21.71
C GLN A 253 -0.36 6.75 20.62
N ALA A 254 -0.89 6.27 19.49
CA ALA A 254 -1.32 7.16 18.40
C ALA A 254 -2.45 8.11 18.83
N VAL A 255 -3.41 7.61 19.63
CA VAL A 255 -4.47 8.45 20.20
C VAL A 255 -3.89 9.48 21.19
N GLN A 256 -2.98 9.06 22.08
CA GLN A 256 -2.37 9.96 23.05
C GLN A 256 -1.49 11.04 22.40
N ASP A 257 -0.75 10.67 21.34
CA ASP A 257 0.05 11.65 20.57
C ASP A 257 -0.85 12.70 19.93
N ARG A 258 -2.00 12.27 19.40
CA ARG A 258 -2.97 13.20 18.79
C ARG A 258 -3.67 14.08 19.84
N VAL A 259 -4.00 13.55 21.01
CA VAL A 259 -4.50 14.33 22.15
C VAL A 259 -3.50 15.40 22.54
N ASN A 260 -2.23 15.03 22.68
CA ASN A 260 -1.16 15.96 23.04
C ASN A 260 -0.96 17.05 21.98
N GLU A 261 -1.10 16.70 20.71
CA GLU A 261 -1.04 17.66 19.59
C GLU A 261 -2.21 18.66 19.62
N ILE A 262 -3.44 18.17 19.83
CA ILE A 262 -4.65 19.02 19.91
C ILE A 262 -4.56 19.97 21.12
N LEU A 263 -4.10 19.47 22.27
CA LEU A 263 -3.95 20.26 23.48
C LEU A 263 -2.69 21.16 23.48
N GLY A 264 -1.86 21.06 22.44
CA GLY A 264 -0.62 21.83 22.38
C GLY A 264 0.43 21.42 23.41
N VAL A 265 0.26 20.29 24.08
CA VAL A 265 1.14 19.82 25.18
C VAL A 265 2.47 19.29 24.63
N ASN A 266 2.53 18.86 23.38
CA ASN A 266 3.74 18.45 22.68
C ASN A 266 4.08 19.40 21.50
N LYS A 267 4.09 20.70 21.73
CA LYS A 267 5.11 21.49 21.07
C LYS A 267 6.46 21.11 21.71
N LYS A 268 7.03 19.95 21.31
CA LYS A 268 8.47 19.91 21.20
C LYS A 268 8.79 21.05 20.24
N GLU A 269 9.24 22.18 20.74
CA GLU A 269 10.12 23.04 19.97
C GLU A 269 11.17 22.08 19.44
N THR A 270 11.07 21.77 18.17
CA THR A 270 12.17 21.11 17.47
C THR A 270 13.26 22.15 17.52
N GLN A 271 14.13 22.05 18.51
CA GLN A 271 15.27 22.92 18.68
C GLN A 271 16.22 22.56 17.55
N TYR A 272 15.97 23.22 16.42
CA TYR A 272 16.79 23.04 15.24
C TYR A 272 18.18 23.59 15.53
N THR A 273 19.18 22.76 15.34
CA THR A 273 20.57 23.18 15.41
C THR A 273 21.00 23.73 14.07
N TYR A 274 21.44 24.98 14.08
CA TYR A 274 21.95 25.64 12.88
C TYR A 274 23.48 25.80 12.97
N TYR A 275 24.13 25.73 11.83
CA TYR A 275 25.54 25.96 11.68
C TYR A 275 25.78 27.01 10.57
N THR A 276 26.62 28.00 10.85
CA THR A 276 27.05 28.96 9.82
C THR A 276 28.31 28.46 9.18
N VAL A 277 28.27 28.22 7.89
CA VAL A 277 29.38 27.72 7.07
C VAL A 277 30.53 28.72 7.15
N VAL A 278 31.75 28.24 7.42
CA VAL A 278 32.97 29.04 7.38
C VAL A 278 33.83 28.68 6.17
N LYS A 279 34.78 29.54 5.82
CA LYS A 279 35.67 29.31 4.67
C LYS A 279 36.46 27.99 4.85
N GLY A 280 36.37 27.10 3.87
CA GLY A 280 37.00 25.78 3.90
C GLY A 280 36.10 24.64 4.33
N ASP A 281 34.87 24.93 4.75
CA ASP A 281 33.88 23.89 5.06
C ASP A 281 33.38 23.17 3.81
N CYS A 282 33.08 21.91 3.99
CA CYS A 282 32.25 21.13 3.07
C CYS A 282 31.19 20.35 3.85
N LEU A 283 30.10 19.96 3.18
CA LEU A 283 28.98 19.23 3.82
C LEU A 283 29.46 17.96 4.54
N TRP A 284 30.47 17.29 4.02
CA TRP A 284 31.06 16.10 4.62
C TRP A 284 31.67 16.37 6.00
N ASN A 285 32.50 17.41 6.10
CA ASN A 285 33.15 17.79 7.37
C ASN A 285 32.15 18.31 8.39
N ILE A 286 31.13 19.05 7.94
CA ILE A 286 30.02 19.48 8.79
C ILE A 286 29.23 18.24 9.29
N ALA A 287 29.00 17.24 8.45
CA ALA A 287 28.35 16.00 8.85
C ALA A 287 29.17 15.21 9.90
N ILE A 288 30.49 15.11 9.74
CA ILE A 288 31.36 14.52 10.76
C ILE A 288 31.22 15.27 12.08
N LYS A 289 31.23 16.60 12.06
CA LYS A 289 31.13 17.45 13.24
C LYS A 289 29.83 17.23 14.04
N PHE A 290 28.71 17.10 13.35
CA PHE A 290 27.37 17.06 14.00
C PHE A 290 26.80 15.66 14.15
N TYR A 291 27.23 14.68 13.32
CA TYR A 291 26.72 13.32 13.30
C TYR A 291 27.79 12.25 13.55
N GLY A 292 29.07 12.65 13.62
CA GLY A 292 30.17 11.68 13.75
C GLY A 292 30.46 10.86 12.48
N ASN A 293 29.74 11.12 11.39
CA ASN A 293 29.84 10.34 10.14
C ASN A 293 29.61 11.25 8.92
N GLY A 294 30.62 11.34 8.05
CA GLY A 294 30.58 12.16 6.85
C GLY A 294 29.45 11.77 5.87
N ASN A 295 29.07 10.49 5.79
CA ASN A 295 27.97 10.04 4.93
C ASN A 295 26.61 10.70 5.26
N GLN A 296 26.46 11.25 6.48
CA GLN A 296 25.28 11.99 6.90
C GLN A 296 25.14 13.38 6.24
N TYR A 297 26.08 13.78 5.37
CA TYR A 297 25.95 15.02 4.60
C TYR A 297 24.66 15.08 3.77
N THR A 298 24.14 13.93 3.36
CA THR A 298 22.87 13.81 2.65
C THR A 298 21.67 14.25 3.50
N VAL A 299 21.75 14.06 4.83
CA VAL A 299 20.74 14.55 5.79
C VAL A 299 20.76 16.06 5.83
N ILE A 300 21.95 16.67 5.91
CA ILE A 300 22.09 18.13 5.89
C ILE A 300 21.55 18.71 4.58
N LYS A 301 21.85 18.07 3.45
CA LYS A 301 21.25 18.47 2.15
C LYS A 301 19.73 18.47 2.19
N LYS A 302 19.12 17.38 2.68
CA LYS A 302 17.67 17.22 2.77
C LYS A 302 17.04 18.27 3.70
N LEU A 303 17.65 18.53 4.86
CA LEU A 303 17.18 19.50 5.84
C LEU A 303 17.15 20.94 5.31
N ASN A 304 17.99 21.24 4.31
CA ASN A 304 18.17 22.58 3.73
C ASN A 304 17.72 22.68 2.25
N ASN A 305 17.07 21.64 1.71
CA ASN A 305 16.62 21.57 0.31
C ASN A 305 17.75 21.85 -0.71
N LEU A 306 19.00 21.43 -0.41
CA LEU A 306 20.14 21.68 -1.29
C LEU A 306 20.11 20.72 -2.49
N THR A 307 20.15 21.27 -3.69
CA THR A 307 20.20 20.52 -4.95
C THR A 307 21.62 20.07 -5.33
N SER A 308 22.64 20.76 -4.81
CA SER A 308 24.05 20.45 -5.02
C SER A 308 24.81 20.29 -3.69
N ASN A 309 26.09 19.94 -3.74
CA ASN A 309 26.97 19.90 -2.56
C ASN A 309 27.68 21.22 -2.29
N ASN A 310 27.47 22.24 -3.14
CA ASN A 310 28.12 23.52 -3.00
C ASN A 310 27.47 24.31 -1.86
N ILE A 311 28.31 24.76 -0.95
CA ILE A 311 27.96 25.62 0.17
C ILE A 311 28.94 26.80 0.23
N TYR A 312 28.52 27.89 0.81
CA TYR A 312 29.32 29.15 0.81
C TYR A 312 29.52 29.66 2.23
N ALA A 313 30.67 30.24 2.49
CA ALA A 313 30.92 30.89 3.77
C ALA A 313 29.85 31.94 4.10
N GLY A 314 29.33 31.91 5.32
CA GLY A 314 28.19 32.69 5.78
C GLY A 314 26.84 32.05 5.57
N GLN A 315 26.72 30.97 4.81
CA GLN A 315 25.48 30.23 4.63
C GLN A 315 25.05 29.56 5.96
N LYS A 316 23.80 29.78 6.37
CA LYS A 316 23.24 29.14 7.57
C LYS A 316 22.56 27.84 7.19
N LEU A 317 23.06 26.73 7.71
CA LEU A 317 22.54 25.39 7.45
C LEU A 317 21.91 24.83 8.71
N ARG A 318 20.70 24.28 8.58
CA ARG A 318 20.13 23.41 9.61
C ARG A 318 20.87 22.09 9.60
N VAL A 319 21.42 21.69 10.76
CA VAL A 319 22.27 20.49 10.89
C VAL A 319 21.64 19.42 11.79
N LYS A 320 20.59 19.75 12.55
CA LYS A 320 19.73 18.80 13.30
C LYS A 320 18.31 19.35 13.39
#